data_d94d8a1ec796b265db3d077695ab6e85
#
_entry.id   d94d8a1ec796b265db3d077695ab6e85
#
_cell.length_a   1.000
_cell.length_b   1.000
_cell.length_c   1.000
_cell.angle_alpha   90.00
_cell.angle_beta   90.00
_cell.angle_gamma   90.00
#
_symmetry.space_group_name_H-M   'P 1'
#
loop_
_entity.id
_entity.type
_entity.pdbx_description
1 polymer ?
#
loop_
_entity_poly.entity_id
_entity_poly.type
_entity_poly.pdbx_seq_one_letter_code
_entity_poly.pdbx_strand_id
1 'polypeptide(L)'
;SHYNISFALSRSKAEHIVDIADEFCYSGSHRPDNAITLLDRSIASAVVKNASDKKMKITLTDRHIKETAFRMTSGHSTPHAFNERAFHRDLSAVCGQEAIIDDLVNVLKLHSLHIRPTKKPFTMLFIGPSGVGKTEVAKIIAKNCAGEKPITLNMSEFYYDAGINRIIGSPAGYLGSDSNVELPFDKLKSNPYQVILLDEFEKCDRSVQRLFMSVFDEGILTTSQGNVIDFSKSIIIATTNAGCTAKSRSIGFNSDSTSETQLISDLSNYFDVELINRFSQKYTFSEISRSVYKKIVEKRLASEIKVIKRLRPELNIDSLFSADELAKAVDKITADTYNVKSGARPAVTAVSKFIDSKLLSHFSRMAKTYRPN
;
A
#
# COMPACT_ATOMS: atom_id res chain seq x y z
N SER A 1 35.38 -22.89 20.04
CA SER A 1 35.16 -23.33 18.66
C SER A 1 34.48 -24.71 18.64
N HIS A 2 33.20 -24.77 18.96
CA HIS A 2 32.41 -26.01 18.84
C HIS A 2 32.05 -26.36 17.39
N TYR A 3 32.20 -25.40 16.49
CA TYR A 3 31.91 -25.59 15.09
C TYR A 3 33.20 -25.32 14.31
N ASN A 4 33.68 -26.22 13.51
CA ASN A 4 34.92 -26.13 12.74
C ASN A 4 34.85 -25.02 11.66
N ILE A 5 34.60 -23.76 12.13
CA ILE A 5 34.39 -22.56 11.33
C ILE A 5 35.66 -21.72 11.43
N SER A 6 36.35 -21.49 10.32
CA SER A 6 37.38 -20.48 10.23
C SER A 6 36.75 -19.16 9.80
N PHE A 7 36.66 -18.22 10.71
CA PHE A 7 36.21 -16.87 10.44
C PHE A 7 37.34 -15.88 10.77
N ALA A 8 37.79 -15.15 9.77
CA ALA A 8 38.76 -14.08 9.98
C ALA A 8 38.00 -12.77 10.09
N LEU A 9 37.92 -12.23 11.31
CA LEU A 9 37.34 -10.91 11.57
C LEU A 9 38.43 -9.84 11.37
N SER A 10 38.46 -9.18 10.22
CA SER A 10 39.28 -7.98 10.04
C SER A 10 38.60 -6.80 10.75
N ARG A 11 39.39 -5.77 11.11
CA ARG A 11 38.86 -4.54 11.74
C ARG A 11 37.75 -3.89 10.90
N SER A 12 37.94 -3.81 9.59
CA SER A 12 36.95 -3.28 8.66
C SER A 12 35.63 -4.08 8.65
N LYS A 13 35.72 -5.42 8.77
CA LYS A 13 34.51 -6.27 8.89
C LYS A 13 33.82 -6.11 10.23
N ALA A 14 34.57 -5.90 11.31
CA ALA A 14 34.01 -5.64 12.62
C ALA A 14 33.25 -4.30 12.64
N GLU A 15 33.87 -3.25 12.09
CA GLU A 15 33.24 -1.93 11.92
C GLU A 15 31.95 -2.04 11.08
N HIS A 16 31.98 -2.76 9.97
CA HIS A 16 30.80 -2.98 9.12
C HIS A 16 29.68 -3.76 9.83
N ILE A 17 30.00 -4.73 10.69
CA ILE A 17 29.00 -5.46 11.50
C ILE A 17 28.36 -4.52 12.52
N VAL A 18 29.13 -3.62 13.12
CA VAL A 18 28.61 -2.60 14.03
C VAL A 18 27.67 -1.66 13.30
N ASP A 19 28.06 -1.18 12.11
CA ASP A 19 27.23 -0.32 11.27
C ASP A 19 25.89 -1.01 10.90
N ILE A 20 25.93 -2.29 10.51
CA ILE A 20 24.73 -3.08 10.25
C ILE A 20 23.90 -3.23 11.52
N ALA A 21 24.51 -3.52 12.65
CA ALA A 21 23.79 -3.66 13.91
C ALA A 21 23.10 -2.35 14.32
N ASP A 22 23.75 -1.21 14.11
CA ASP A 22 23.18 0.11 14.37
C ASP A 22 22.05 0.46 13.37
N GLU A 23 22.21 0.07 12.11
CA GLU A 23 21.18 0.27 11.09
C GLU A 23 19.89 -0.52 11.39
N PHE A 24 20.03 -1.73 11.92
CA PHE A 24 18.90 -2.66 12.09
C PHE A 24 18.41 -2.77 13.55
N CYS A 25 19.23 -2.51 14.57
CA CYS A 25 18.86 -2.66 15.98
C CYS A 25 18.44 -1.32 16.60
N TYR A 26 17.18 -0.94 16.43
CA TYR A 26 16.63 0.35 16.88
C TYR A 26 16.32 0.45 18.38
N SER A 27 16.31 -0.63 19.14
CA SER A 27 16.12 -0.55 20.59
C SER A 27 17.38 0.03 21.22
N GLY A 28 17.34 1.33 21.45
CA GLY A 28 18.44 2.12 21.98
C GLY A 28 19.25 1.40 23.04
N SER A 29 20.53 1.55 22.92
CA SER A 29 21.42 1.55 24.07
C SER A 29 22.32 0.36 24.37
N HIS A 30 22.57 -0.64 23.62
CA HIS A 30 23.63 -1.57 24.09
C HIS A 30 24.66 -1.92 22.99
N ARG A 31 25.49 -0.93 22.60
CA ARG A 31 26.79 -1.24 22.00
C ARG A 31 27.73 -1.77 23.10
N PRO A 32 28.43 -2.90 22.95
CA PRO A 32 28.62 -3.70 21.73
C PRO A 32 27.69 -4.93 21.60
N ASP A 33 26.78 -5.15 22.54
CA ASP A 33 25.97 -6.38 22.65
C ASP A 33 25.15 -6.70 21.38
N ASN A 34 24.59 -5.69 20.74
CA ASN A 34 23.81 -5.89 19.51
C ASN A 34 24.68 -6.45 18.37
N ALA A 35 25.90 -5.94 18.22
CA ALA A 35 26.82 -6.40 17.17
C ALA A 35 27.34 -7.81 17.46
N ILE A 36 27.60 -8.13 18.71
CA ILE A 36 28.03 -9.48 19.15
C ILE A 36 26.87 -10.47 18.91
N THR A 37 25.66 -10.13 19.32
CA THR A 37 24.48 -10.97 19.13
C THR A 37 24.18 -11.18 17.64
N LEU A 38 24.31 -10.14 16.82
CA LEU A 38 24.16 -10.24 15.36
C LEU A 38 25.18 -11.19 14.75
N LEU A 39 26.44 -11.06 15.16
CA LEU A 39 27.51 -11.93 14.67
C LEU A 39 27.26 -13.39 15.05
N ASP A 40 26.94 -13.66 16.32
CA ASP A 40 26.68 -15.01 16.83
C ASP A 40 25.51 -15.68 16.10
N ARG A 41 24.39 -14.98 15.96
CA ARG A 41 23.23 -15.48 15.22
C ARG A 41 23.50 -15.66 13.72
N SER A 42 24.34 -14.81 13.13
CA SER A 42 24.74 -14.95 11.71
C SER A 42 25.59 -16.19 11.49
N ILE A 43 26.49 -16.48 12.41
CA ILE A 43 27.29 -17.70 12.41
C ILE A 43 26.38 -18.93 12.59
N ALA A 44 25.50 -18.93 13.58
CA ALA A 44 24.55 -20.03 13.82
C ALA A 44 23.66 -20.29 12.59
N SER A 45 23.13 -19.25 11.96
CA SER A 45 22.31 -19.36 10.74
C SER A 45 23.10 -19.95 9.57
N ALA A 46 24.36 -19.54 9.39
CA ALA A 46 25.22 -20.06 8.34
C ALA A 46 25.56 -21.54 8.56
N VAL A 47 25.76 -21.96 9.81
CA VAL A 47 25.97 -23.38 10.19
C VAL A 47 24.75 -24.23 9.87
N VAL A 48 23.56 -23.78 10.27
CA VAL A 48 22.31 -24.51 10.02
C VAL A 48 22.04 -24.68 8.52
N LYS A 49 22.24 -23.63 7.73
CA LYS A 49 22.06 -23.69 6.27
C LYS A 49 23.02 -24.66 5.56
N ASN A 50 24.20 -24.88 6.14
CA ASN A 50 25.23 -25.75 5.58
C ASN A 50 25.39 -27.08 6.34
N ALA A 51 24.47 -27.43 7.22
CA ALA A 51 24.53 -28.63 8.08
C ALA A 51 24.57 -29.97 7.31
N SER A 52 24.16 -29.97 6.04
CA SER A 52 24.22 -31.17 5.17
C SER A 52 25.64 -31.51 4.67
N ASP A 53 26.60 -30.58 4.79
CA ASP A 53 27.94 -30.77 4.20
C ASP A 53 29.02 -30.66 5.30
N LYS A 54 29.36 -31.77 5.92
CA LYS A 54 30.27 -31.88 7.08
C LYS A 54 31.71 -31.39 6.84
N LYS A 55 32.10 -31.03 5.61
CA LYS A 55 33.48 -30.67 5.24
C LYS A 55 33.62 -29.23 4.67
N MET A 56 32.57 -28.47 4.61
CA MET A 56 32.60 -27.19 3.94
C MET A 56 33.07 -26.07 4.88
N LYS A 57 34.06 -25.30 4.46
CA LYS A 57 34.55 -24.10 5.15
C LYS A 57 33.48 -23.01 5.01
N ILE A 58 32.80 -22.70 6.09
CA ILE A 58 31.72 -21.70 6.10
C ILE A 58 32.33 -20.32 6.05
N THR A 59 32.02 -19.55 5.00
CA THR A 59 32.39 -18.15 4.87
C THR A 59 31.20 -17.26 5.18
N LEU A 60 31.31 -16.43 6.20
CA LEU A 60 30.30 -15.43 6.53
C LEU A 60 30.38 -14.26 5.54
N THR A 61 29.34 -14.08 4.75
CA THR A 61 29.22 -12.96 3.78
C THR A 61 28.38 -11.83 4.36
N ASP A 62 28.57 -10.61 3.87
CA ASP A 62 27.75 -9.44 4.26
C ASP A 62 26.25 -9.70 4.05
N ARG A 63 25.92 -10.47 3.01
CA ARG A 63 24.54 -10.89 2.75
C ARG A 63 23.98 -11.72 3.92
N HIS A 64 24.75 -12.68 4.46
CA HIS A 64 24.31 -13.49 5.60
C HIS A 64 24.11 -12.64 6.85
N ILE A 65 24.98 -11.64 7.07
CA ILE A 65 24.90 -10.75 8.21
C ILE A 65 23.65 -9.86 8.09
N LYS A 66 23.43 -9.25 6.92
CA LYS A 66 22.24 -8.43 6.65
C LYS A 66 20.95 -9.23 6.76
N GLU A 67 20.87 -10.44 6.19
CA GLU A 67 19.70 -11.32 6.32
C GLU A 67 19.42 -11.67 7.80
N THR A 68 20.46 -11.87 8.60
CA THR A 68 20.30 -12.20 10.02
C THR A 68 19.91 -10.97 10.84
N ALA A 69 20.55 -9.82 10.62
CA ALA A 69 20.19 -8.56 11.25
C ALA A 69 18.71 -8.26 10.98
N PHE A 70 18.31 -8.43 9.75
CA PHE A 70 16.94 -8.27 9.31
C PHE A 70 15.96 -9.19 10.07
N ARG A 71 16.29 -10.48 10.21
CA ARG A 71 15.48 -11.45 11.00
C ARG A 71 15.43 -11.11 12.50
N MET A 72 16.49 -10.53 13.04
CA MET A 72 16.53 -10.14 14.45
C MET A 72 15.63 -8.95 14.77
N THR A 73 15.53 -7.99 13.87
CA THR A 73 14.75 -6.77 14.08
C THR A 73 13.29 -6.91 13.67
N SER A 74 13.00 -7.70 12.65
CA SER A 74 11.68 -7.75 12.02
C SER A 74 10.87 -8.98 12.41
N GLY A 75 11.40 -9.82 13.29
CA GLY A 75 10.67 -10.99 13.76
C GLY A 75 10.18 -11.97 12.70
N HIS A 76 10.32 -11.75 11.39
CA HIS A 76 10.01 -12.71 10.32
C HIS A 76 9.82 -12.12 8.90
N SER A 77 9.88 -10.81 8.70
CA SER A 77 9.57 -10.22 7.39
C SER A 77 10.82 -9.73 6.66
N THR A 78 11.09 -10.32 5.51
CA THR A 78 12.03 -9.75 4.52
C THR A 78 11.29 -8.70 3.69
N PRO A 79 11.93 -7.60 3.25
CA PRO A 79 11.30 -6.69 2.29
C PRO A 79 10.78 -7.49 1.12
N HIS A 80 9.57 -7.19 0.70
CA HIS A 80 9.04 -7.81 -0.51
C HIS A 80 9.91 -7.39 -1.70
N ALA A 81 10.34 -8.38 -2.50
CA ALA A 81 11.17 -8.09 -3.67
C ALA A 81 10.36 -7.25 -4.68
N PHE A 82 10.75 -6.00 -4.89
CA PHE A 82 10.09 -5.11 -5.83
C PHE A 82 10.34 -5.59 -7.27
N ASN A 83 9.26 -5.88 -7.99
CA ASN A 83 9.31 -6.26 -9.40
C ASN A 83 8.77 -5.11 -10.26
N GLU A 84 9.67 -4.31 -10.82
CA GLU A 84 9.36 -3.14 -11.65
C GLU A 84 8.41 -3.46 -12.80
N ARG A 85 8.66 -4.56 -13.54
CA ARG A 85 7.83 -4.96 -14.70
C ARG A 85 6.41 -5.34 -14.28
N ALA A 86 6.27 -6.07 -13.20
CA ALA A 86 4.96 -6.46 -12.66
C ALA A 86 4.22 -5.22 -12.14
N PHE A 87 4.91 -4.33 -11.45
CA PHE A 87 4.35 -3.10 -10.91
C PHE A 87 3.87 -2.16 -12.01
N HIS A 88 4.70 -1.89 -13.02
CA HIS A 88 4.32 -1.07 -14.17
C HIS A 88 3.10 -1.66 -14.90
N ARG A 89 3.08 -2.97 -15.14
CA ARG A 89 1.93 -3.66 -15.74
C ARG A 89 0.65 -3.50 -14.91
N ASP A 90 0.75 -3.68 -13.59
CA ASP A 90 -0.41 -3.59 -12.69
C ASP A 90 -0.93 -2.13 -12.62
N LEU A 91 -0.04 -1.12 -12.60
CA LEU A 91 -0.43 0.30 -12.67
C LEU A 91 -1.03 0.68 -14.02
N SER A 92 -0.51 0.19 -15.12
CA SER A 92 -1.06 0.43 -16.47
C SER A 92 -2.48 -0.14 -16.66
N ALA A 93 -2.94 -0.98 -15.71
CA ALA A 93 -4.34 -1.39 -15.67
C ALA A 93 -5.27 -0.27 -15.19
N VAL A 94 -4.75 0.72 -14.46
CA VAL A 94 -5.51 1.91 -14.03
C VAL A 94 -5.59 2.89 -15.19
N CYS A 95 -6.78 3.08 -15.72
CA CYS A 95 -6.99 3.91 -16.91
C CYS A 95 -7.07 5.40 -16.55
N GLY A 96 -6.49 6.27 -17.40
CA GLY A 96 -6.63 7.72 -17.32
C GLY A 96 -5.69 8.39 -16.34
N GLN A 97 -4.69 7.67 -15.84
CA GLN A 97 -3.68 8.20 -14.92
C GLN A 97 -2.25 7.97 -15.46
N GLU A 98 -2.12 7.86 -16.77
CA GLU A 98 -0.85 7.54 -17.44
C GLU A 98 0.25 8.54 -17.08
N ALA A 99 -0.09 9.82 -16.88
CA ALA A 99 0.86 10.89 -16.58
C ALA A 99 1.65 10.70 -15.26
N ILE A 100 1.10 9.96 -14.28
CA ILE A 100 1.75 9.77 -12.99
C ILE A 100 2.40 8.38 -12.84
N ILE A 101 2.12 7.46 -13.78
CA ILE A 101 2.54 6.05 -13.64
C ILE A 101 4.06 5.93 -13.68
N ASP A 102 4.71 6.55 -14.65
CA ASP A 102 6.16 6.41 -14.83
C ASP A 102 6.93 7.02 -13.65
N ASP A 103 6.47 8.17 -13.14
CA ASP A 103 7.07 8.78 -11.97
C ASP A 103 6.87 7.92 -10.70
N LEU A 104 5.67 7.40 -10.49
CA LEU A 104 5.40 6.46 -9.39
C LEU A 104 6.30 5.22 -9.43
N VAL A 105 6.51 4.65 -10.63
CA VAL A 105 7.39 3.49 -10.81
C VAL A 105 8.82 3.85 -10.43
N ASN A 106 9.34 4.97 -10.93
CA ASN A 106 10.70 5.41 -10.68
C ASN A 106 10.94 5.73 -9.20
N VAL A 107 10.03 6.44 -8.57
CA VAL A 107 10.13 6.84 -7.16
C VAL A 107 10.08 5.61 -6.25
N LEU A 108 9.15 4.69 -6.46
CA LEU A 108 9.05 3.49 -5.65
C LEU A 108 10.16 2.49 -5.91
N LYS A 109 10.68 2.42 -7.14
CA LYS A 109 11.91 1.67 -7.44
C LYS A 109 13.08 2.21 -6.63
N LEU A 110 13.29 3.53 -6.64
CA LEU A 110 14.35 4.16 -5.87
C LEU A 110 14.19 3.92 -4.36
N HIS A 111 12.96 4.03 -3.85
CA HIS A 111 12.64 3.74 -2.46
C HIS A 111 12.94 2.28 -2.10
N SER A 112 12.60 1.33 -2.97
CA SER A 112 12.82 -0.11 -2.73
C SER A 112 14.30 -0.51 -2.68
N LEU A 113 15.21 0.31 -3.19
CA LEU A 113 16.65 0.06 -3.10
C LEU A 113 17.23 0.31 -1.70
N HIS A 114 16.48 0.97 -0.81
CA HIS A 114 16.90 1.27 0.58
C HIS A 114 18.32 1.86 0.67
N ILE A 115 18.69 2.72 -0.30
CA ILE A 115 20.07 3.29 -0.39
C ILE A 115 20.32 4.26 0.76
N ARG A 116 19.28 4.92 1.25
CA ARG A 116 19.40 5.91 2.35
C ARG A 116 18.65 5.42 3.56
N PRO A 117 19.33 5.21 4.70
CA PRO A 117 18.64 4.95 5.96
C PRO A 117 17.79 6.18 6.32
N THR A 118 16.53 5.98 6.54
CA THR A 118 15.61 7.04 6.95
C THR A 118 14.92 6.62 8.25
N LYS A 119 14.77 7.60 9.14
CA LYS A 119 13.98 7.44 10.36
C LYS A 119 12.50 7.76 10.14
N LYS A 120 12.16 8.26 8.95
CA LYS A 120 10.83 8.72 8.60
C LYS A 120 10.18 7.77 7.60
N PRO A 121 8.86 7.57 7.65
CA PRO A 121 8.14 6.82 6.64
C PRO A 121 8.21 7.53 5.29
N PHE A 122 8.02 6.77 4.22
CA PHE A 122 7.84 7.36 2.90
C PHE A 122 6.37 7.74 2.71
N THR A 123 6.09 9.03 2.55
CA THR A 123 4.74 9.58 2.57
C THR A 123 4.31 10.08 1.20
N MET A 124 3.09 9.71 0.78
CA MET A 124 2.51 10.15 -0.49
C MET A 124 1.10 10.72 -0.27
N LEU A 125 0.79 11.84 -0.92
CA LEU A 125 -0.55 12.42 -0.95
C LEU A 125 -1.15 12.27 -2.34
N PHE A 126 -2.29 11.55 -2.44
CA PHE A 126 -3.05 11.35 -3.67
C PHE A 126 -4.25 12.29 -3.67
N ILE A 127 -4.24 13.26 -4.57
CA ILE A 127 -5.21 14.34 -4.67
C ILE A 127 -6.05 14.13 -5.92
N GLY A 128 -7.37 14.23 -5.84
CA GLY A 128 -8.21 14.08 -7.02
C GLY A 128 -9.68 13.80 -6.68
N PRO A 129 -10.59 13.87 -7.66
CA PRO A 129 -12.00 13.59 -7.43
C PRO A 129 -12.26 12.18 -6.95
N SER A 130 -13.47 11.93 -6.46
CA SER A 130 -13.87 10.58 -6.06
C SER A 130 -13.95 9.64 -7.27
N GLY A 131 -13.51 8.38 -7.09
CA GLY A 131 -13.64 7.33 -8.10
C GLY A 131 -12.66 7.40 -9.27
N VAL A 132 -11.58 8.18 -9.19
CA VAL A 132 -10.54 8.27 -10.24
C VAL A 132 -9.43 7.22 -10.14
N GLY A 133 -9.44 6.38 -9.10
CA GLY A 133 -8.49 5.27 -8.94
C GLY A 133 -7.45 5.46 -7.84
N LYS A 134 -7.49 6.52 -7.01
CA LYS A 134 -6.53 6.75 -5.92
C LYS A 134 -6.33 5.53 -5.00
N THR A 135 -7.43 5.03 -4.44
CA THR A 135 -7.43 3.85 -3.55
C THR A 135 -6.97 2.58 -4.29
N GLU A 136 -7.26 2.45 -5.58
CA GLU A 136 -6.82 1.31 -6.39
C GLU A 136 -5.32 1.33 -6.63
N VAL A 137 -4.74 2.49 -6.96
CA VAL A 137 -3.29 2.67 -7.06
C VAL A 137 -2.60 2.36 -5.73
N ALA A 138 -3.14 2.81 -4.60
CA ALA A 138 -2.61 2.48 -3.28
C ALA A 138 -2.60 0.96 -3.01
N LYS A 139 -3.65 0.22 -3.41
CA LYS A 139 -3.68 -1.24 -3.31
C LYS A 139 -2.65 -1.93 -4.19
N ILE A 140 -2.44 -1.40 -5.41
CA ILE A 140 -1.41 -1.91 -6.32
C ILE A 140 -0.02 -1.70 -5.73
N ILE A 141 0.24 -0.54 -5.14
CA ILE A 141 1.49 -0.25 -4.44
C ILE A 141 1.69 -1.24 -3.29
N ALA A 142 0.68 -1.45 -2.45
CA ALA A 142 0.76 -2.38 -1.34
C ALA A 142 1.07 -3.81 -1.78
N LYS A 143 0.39 -4.30 -2.80
CA LYS A 143 0.64 -5.63 -3.39
C LYS A 143 2.07 -5.80 -3.88
N ASN A 144 2.65 -4.77 -4.52
CA ASN A 144 3.95 -4.87 -5.16
C ASN A 144 5.11 -4.47 -4.23
N CYS A 145 4.88 -3.65 -3.19
CA CYS A 145 5.90 -3.21 -2.25
C CYS A 145 5.89 -4.00 -0.93
N ALA A 146 4.71 -4.41 -0.46
CA ALA A 146 4.57 -5.18 0.79
C ALA A 146 4.14 -6.64 0.57
N GLY A 147 3.71 -7.02 -0.64
CA GLY A 147 3.22 -8.36 -0.95
C GLY A 147 1.82 -8.68 -0.41
N GLU A 148 1.18 -7.73 0.25
CA GLU A 148 -0.13 -7.90 0.89
C GLU A 148 -1.03 -6.68 0.71
N LYS A 149 -2.25 -6.73 1.27
CA LYS A 149 -3.17 -5.60 1.25
C LYS A 149 -2.69 -4.49 2.19
N PRO A 150 -2.96 -3.20 1.87
CA PRO A 150 -2.60 -2.11 2.77
C PRO A 150 -3.37 -2.19 4.08
N ILE A 151 -2.75 -1.70 5.16
CA ILE A 151 -3.46 -1.36 6.39
C ILE A 151 -4.30 -0.12 6.07
N THR A 152 -5.62 -0.27 6.02
CA THR A 152 -6.50 0.81 5.57
C THR A 152 -7.27 1.40 6.74
N LEU A 153 -7.16 2.70 6.92
CA LEU A 153 -8.00 3.50 7.81
C LEU A 153 -8.90 4.39 6.95
N ASN A 154 -10.21 4.24 7.12
CA ASN A 154 -11.18 5.18 6.57
C ASN A 154 -11.26 6.39 7.50
N MET A 155 -10.64 7.49 7.09
CA MET A 155 -10.46 8.65 7.96
C MET A 155 -11.77 9.37 8.28
N SER A 156 -12.83 9.11 7.52
CA SER A 156 -14.17 9.60 7.85
C SER A 156 -14.74 9.03 9.16
N GLU A 157 -14.19 7.92 9.66
CA GLU A 157 -14.57 7.33 10.95
C GLU A 157 -13.90 8.03 12.13
N PHE A 158 -12.94 8.92 11.88
CA PHE A 158 -12.15 9.66 12.86
C PHE A 158 -12.44 11.16 12.84
N TYR A 159 -13.69 11.54 12.57
CA TYR A 159 -14.14 12.92 12.42
C TYR A 159 -14.29 13.68 13.76
N TYR A 160 -14.05 13.02 14.90
CA TYR A 160 -14.16 13.57 16.24
C TYR A 160 -12.88 13.29 17.05
N ASP A 161 -12.59 14.14 18.01
CA ASP A 161 -11.35 14.14 18.79
C ASP A 161 -11.07 12.78 19.46
N ALA A 162 -12.08 12.18 20.13
CA ALA A 162 -11.92 10.87 20.76
C ALA A 162 -11.63 9.72 19.75
N GLY A 163 -11.75 9.95 18.45
CA GLY A 163 -11.36 9.01 17.41
C GLY A 163 -9.89 8.60 17.47
N ILE A 164 -9.03 9.47 17.99
CA ILE A 164 -7.61 9.20 18.20
C ILE A 164 -7.38 7.93 19.06
N ASN A 165 -8.26 7.68 20.04
CA ASN A 165 -8.16 6.52 20.94
C ASN A 165 -8.32 5.17 20.19
N ARG A 166 -8.95 5.16 19.02
CA ARG A 166 -9.03 3.96 18.17
C ARG A 166 -7.70 3.66 17.47
N ILE A 167 -6.80 4.64 17.41
CA ILE A 167 -5.48 4.51 16.80
C ILE A 167 -4.44 4.16 17.85
N ILE A 168 -4.43 4.89 18.99
CA ILE A 168 -3.40 4.75 20.03
C ILE A 168 -3.83 3.90 21.23
N GLY A 169 -5.10 3.51 21.29
CA GLY A 169 -5.71 2.84 22.45
C GLY A 169 -6.31 3.82 23.47
N SER A 170 -7.20 3.32 24.31
CA SER A 170 -7.82 4.10 25.38
C SER A 170 -6.82 4.33 26.53
N PRO A 171 -6.79 5.53 27.13
CA PRO A 171 -5.99 5.79 28.32
C PRO A 171 -6.38 4.88 29.49
N ALA A 172 -5.43 4.60 30.38
CA ALA A 172 -5.67 3.79 31.59
C ALA A 172 -6.82 4.37 32.44
N GLY A 173 -7.72 3.50 32.89
CA GLY A 173 -8.89 3.90 33.71
C GLY A 173 -10.17 4.24 32.92
N TYR A 174 -10.14 4.26 31.59
CA TYR A 174 -11.34 4.39 30.76
C TYR A 174 -11.89 3.02 30.38
N LEU A 175 -13.21 2.94 30.13
CA LEU A 175 -13.85 1.73 29.63
C LEU A 175 -13.16 1.26 28.33
N GLY A 176 -12.66 0.02 28.34
CA GLY A 176 -11.92 -0.55 27.20
C GLY A 176 -10.38 -0.44 27.29
N SER A 177 -9.82 0.18 28.34
CA SER A 177 -8.36 0.22 28.56
C SER A 177 -7.73 -1.16 28.80
N ASP A 178 -8.50 -2.09 29.38
CA ASP A 178 -8.05 -3.46 29.71
C ASP A 178 -8.35 -4.47 28.59
N SER A 179 -8.95 -4.03 27.48
CA SER A 179 -9.24 -4.91 26.36
C SER A 179 -7.96 -5.11 25.53
N ASN A 180 -7.54 -6.37 25.34
CA ASN A 180 -6.50 -6.77 24.38
C ASN A 180 -7.01 -6.58 22.93
N VAL A 181 -7.52 -5.39 22.61
CA VAL A 181 -7.93 -5.06 21.25
C VAL A 181 -6.69 -4.77 20.43
N GLU A 182 -6.51 -5.52 19.37
CA GLU A 182 -5.44 -5.28 18.40
C GLU A 182 -5.62 -3.89 17.77
N LEU A 183 -4.61 -3.02 17.93
CA LEU A 183 -4.63 -1.70 17.33
C LEU A 183 -4.28 -1.77 15.84
N PRO A 184 -4.73 -0.81 15.02
CA PRO A 184 -4.57 -0.85 13.57
C PRO A 184 -3.11 -1.04 13.11
N PHE A 185 -2.16 -0.55 13.87
CA PHE A 185 -0.73 -0.57 13.52
C PHE A 185 0.09 -1.63 14.27
N ASP A 186 -0.52 -2.49 15.07
CA ASP A 186 0.20 -3.58 15.75
C ASP A 186 0.89 -4.53 14.78
N LYS A 187 0.39 -4.64 13.56
CA LYS A 187 1.04 -5.41 12.49
C LYS A 187 2.43 -4.91 12.14
N LEU A 188 2.73 -3.63 12.35
CA LEU A 188 4.07 -3.07 12.10
C LEU A 188 5.13 -3.67 13.03
N LYS A 189 4.74 -4.16 14.21
CA LYS A 189 5.64 -4.84 15.15
C LYS A 189 6.19 -6.15 14.56
N SER A 190 5.40 -6.84 13.76
CA SER A 190 5.79 -8.11 13.12
C SER A 190 6.29 -7.92 11.68
N ASN A 191 5.78 -6.93 10.95
CA ASN A 191 6.19 -6.60 9.60
C ASN A 191 6.21 -5.07 9.41
N PRO A 192 7.38 -4.41 9.53
CA PRO A 192 7.49 -2.95 9.38
C PRO A 192 7.38 -2.47 7.93
N TYR A 193 7.53 -3.37 6.94
CA TYR A 193 7.44 -3.04 5.50
C TYR A 193 5.99 -3.04 5.01
N GLN A 194 5.12 -2.34 5.70
CA GLN A 194 3.72 -2.23 5.35
C GLN A 194 3.42 -0.99 4.52
N VAL A 195 2.36 -1.07 3.72
CA VAL A 195 1.73 0.10 3.12
C VAL A 195 0.49 0.44 3.94
N ILE A 196 0.41 1.69 4.37
CA ILE A 196 -0.70 2.23 5.15
C ILE A 196 -1.47 3.18 4.26
N LEU A 197 -2.78 3.00 4.19
CA LEU A 197 -3.69 3.83 3.43
C LEU A 197 -4.61 4.61 4.38
N LEU A 198 -4.45 5.93 4.38
CA LEU A 198 -5.33 6.89 5.05
C LEU A 198 -6.32 7.42 4.02
N ASP A 199 -7.49 6.76 3.92
CA ASP A 199 -8.49 7.08 2.88
C ASP A 199 -9.40 8.23 3.33
N GLU A 200 -9.59 9.24 2.47
CA GLU A 200 -10.36 10.47 2.75
C GLU A 200 -9.80 11.30 3.93
N PHE A 201 -8.49 11.54 3.92
CA PHE A 201 -7.73 12.14 5.03
C PHE A 201 -8.23 13.55 5.43
N GLU A 202 -8.86 14.29 4.51
CA GLU A 202 -9.49 15.58 4.81
C GLU A 202 -10.68 15.51 5.77
N LYS A 203 -11.23 14.31 6.03
CA LYS A 203 -12.43 14.14 6.85
C LYS A 203 -12.16 13.88 8.33
N CYS A 204 -10.93 13.56 8.69
CA CYS A 204 -10.60 13.31 10.10
C CYS A 204 -10.45 14.62 10.89
N ASP A 205 -10.58 14.48 12.19
CA ASP A 205 -10.35 15.58 13.13
C ASP A 205 -8.92 16.11 13.10
N ARG A 206 -8.72 17.36 13.48
CA ARG A 206 -7.41 18.00 13.53
C ARG A 206 -6.44 17.30 14.50
N SER A 207 -6.92 16.73 15.60
CA SER A 207 -6.09 15.96 16.54
C SER A 207 -5.45 14.76 15.86
N VAL A 208 -6.21 14.06 15.00
CA VAL A 208 -5.73 12.92 14.21
C VAL A 208 -4.75 13.36 13.12
N GLN A 209 -5.00 14.50 12.46
CA GLN A 209 -4.04 15.07 11.51
C GLN A 209 -2.70 15.41 12.18
N ARG A 210 -2.73 15.99 13.39
CA ARG A 210 -1.51 16.30 14.17
C ARG A 210 -0.78 15.02 14.62
N LEU A 211 -1.50 13.97 14.98
CA LEU A 211 -0.90 12.68 15.29
C LEU A 211 -0.07 12.17 14.11
N PHE A 212 -0.64 12.17 12.90
CA PHE A 212 0.08 11.73 11.71
C PHE A 212 1.21 12.68 11.31
N MET A 213 1.08 13.97 11.58
CA MET A 213 2.19 14.92 11.38
C MET A 213 3.40 14.55 12.23
N SER A 214 3.21 14.16 13.50
CA SER A 214 4.26 13.64 14.36
C SER A 214 4.86 12.34 13.81
N VAL A 215 4.02 11.40 13.35
CA VAL A 215 4.49 10.15 12.72
C VAL A 215 5.34 10.44 11.47
N PHE A 216 4.96 11.42 10.65
CA PHE A 216 5.72 11.79 9.45
C PHE A 216 7.08 12.41 9.78
N ASP A 217 7.21 13.08 10.93
CA ASP A 217 8.45 13.72 11.37
C ASP A 217 9.38 12.79 12.13
N GLU A 218 8.84 12.02 13.06
CA GLU A 218 9.61 11.20 13.98
C GLU A 218 9.71 9.73 13.55
N GLY A 219 8.78 9.29 12.69
CA GLY A 219 8.70 7.91 12.24
C GLY A 219 8.21 6.93 13.30
N ILE A 220 7.73 7.42 14.44
CA ILE A 220 7.26 6.60 15.54
C ILE A 220 5.91 7.07 16.05
N LEU A 221 5.15 6.14 16.63
CA LEU A 221 3.90 6.39 17.34
C LEU A 221 3.94 5.72 18.70
N THR A 222 3.70 6.48 19.77
CA THR A 222 3.57 5.91 21.11
C THR A 222 2.09 5.69 21.42
N THR A 223 1.71 4.46 21.75
CA THR A 223 0.34 4.11 22.15
C THR A 223 0.05 4.62 23.57
N SER A 224 -1.21 4.65 23.97
CA SER A 224 -1.64 5.02 25.33
C SER A 224 -1.08 4.09 26.42
N GLN A 225 -0.64 2.89 26.05
CA GLN A 225 0.02 1.91 26.93
C GLN A 225 1.55 2.09 26.99
N GLY A 226 2.11 3.10 26.28
CA GLY A 226 3.55 3.33 26.22
C GLY A 226 4.30 2.46 25.21
N ASN A 227 3.61 1.64 24.42
CA ASN A 227 4.26 0.87 23.35
C ASN A 227 4.64 1.78 22.20
N VAL A 228 5.86 1.64 21.69
CA VAL A 228 6.35 2.38 20.52
C VAL A 228 6.16 1.54 19.26
N ILE A 229 5.55 2.13 18.23
CA ILE A 229 5.37 1.54 16.90
C ILE A 229 6.24 2.32 15.92
N ASP A 230 7.11 1.61 15.20
CA ASP A 230 8.05 2.18 14.22
C ASP A 230 7.45 2.14 12.80
N PHE A 231 7.36 3.31 12.18
CA PHE A 231 6.87 3.52 10.80
C PHE A 231 8.01 3.78 9.80
N SER A 232 9.26 3.83 10.26
CA SER A 232 10.40 4.26 9.42
C SER A 232 10.57 3.48 8.12
N LYS A 233 10.11 2.24 8.08
CA LYS A 233 10.18 1.34 6.91
C LYS A 233 8.85 1.22 6.17
N SER A 234 7.81 1.90 6.62
CA SER A 234 6.49 1.85 6.00
C SER A 234 6.32 2.91 4.91
N ILE A 235 5.37 2.65 4.01
CA ILE A 235 4.89 3.62 3.02
C ILE A 235 3.51 4.08 3.50
N ILE A 236 3.33 5.39 3.69
CA ILE A 236 2.04 5.96 4.07
C ILE A 236 1.46 6.71 2.89
N ILE A 237 0.26 6.32 2.47
CA ILE A 237 -0.47 6.94 1.37
C ILE A 237 -1.74 7.57 1.95
N ALA A 238 -1.86 8.89 1.85
CA ALA A 238 -3.09 9.58 2.15
C ALA A 238 -3.85 9.90 0.86
N THR A 239 -5.16 9.67 0.83
CA THR A 239 -6.00 10.10 -0.27
C THR A 239 -6.86 11.29 0.16
N THR A 240 -7.11 12.22 -0.75
CA THR A 240 -8.00 13.36 -0.51
C THR A 240 -8.80 13.72 -1.74
N ASN A 241 -10.02 14.20 -1.52
CA ASN A 241 -10.85 14.84 -2.54
C ASN A 241 -10.79 16.39 -2.43
N ALA A 242 -10.08 16.91 -1.43
CA ALA A 242 -9.86 18.34 -1.27
C ALA A 242 -9.07 18.92 -2.44
N GLY A 243 -9.24 20.21 -2.72
CA GLY A 243 -8.56 20.91 -3.81
C GLY A 243 -9.09 20.60 -5.21
N CYS A 244 -10.14 19.78 -5.35
CA CYS A 244 -10.71 19.38 -6.64
C CYS A 244 -11.87 20.28 -7.08
N THR A 245 -11.84 21.57 -6.78
CA THR A 245 -12.88 22.50 -7.23
C THR A 245 -12.73 22.82 -8.73
N ALA A 246 -13.84 23.20 -9.35
CA ALA A 246 -13.96 23.40 -10.81
C ALA A 246 -12.97 24.38 -11.46
N LYS A 247 -12.18 25.11 -10.68
CA LYS A 247 -11.16 26.06 -11.14
C LYS A 247 -9.77 25.43 -11.30
N SER A 248 -9.49 24.28 -10.67
CA SER A 248 -8.21 23.56 -10.77
C SER A 248 -8.11 22.64 -11.98
N ARG A 249 -9.03 22.75 -12.94
CA ARG A 249 -9.17 21.87 -14.12
C ARG A 249 -8.05 21.92 -15.16
N SER A 250 -7.06 22.79 -15.01
CA SER A 250 -6.01 23.00 -16.03
C SER A 250 -4.59 22.68 -15.55
N ILE A 251 -4.42 22.01 -14.41
CA ILE A 251 -3.10 21.64 -13.92
C ILE A 251 -2.71 20.27 -14.50
N GLY A 252 -2.38 20.29 -15.80
CA GLY A 252 -1.49 19.30 -16.36
C GLY A 252 -0.08 19.56 -15.84
N PHE A 253 0.74 18.51 -15.77
CA PHE A 253 2.15 18.56 -15.40
C PHE A 253 2.95 19.54 -16.29
N ASN A 254 2.83 20.82 -16.03
CA ASN A 254 3.79 21.80 -16.43
C ASN A 254 4.31 22.43 -15.15
N SER A 255 5.60 22.30 -14.95
CA SER A 255 6.41 22.69 -13.81
C SER A 255 6.48 24.22 -13.57
N ASP A 256 5.34 24.88 -13.56
CA ASP A 256 5.27 26.28 -13.22
C ASP A 256 4.93 26.44 -11.74
N SER A 257 5.77 27.14 -11.01
CA SER A 257 5.65 27.47 -9.58
C SER A 257 4.26 28.03 -9.18
N THR A 258 3.51 28.54 -10.13
CA THR A 258 2.13 29.04 -9.97
C THR A 258 1.13 27.91 -9.70
N SER A 259 1.33 26.73 -10.25
CA SER A 259 0.38 25.61 -10.13
C SER A 259 0.49 24.92 -8.75
N GLU A 260 1.69 24.77 -8.22
CA GLU A 260 1.91 24.18 -6.90
C GLU A 260 1.41 25.11 -5.77
N THR A 261 1.65 26.40 -5.89
CA THR A 261 1.15 27.41 -4.96
C THR A 261 -0.38 27.42 -4.90
N GLN A 262 -1.05 27.28 -6.05
CA GLN A 262 -2.52 27.21 -6.09
C GLN A 262 -3.04 25.94 -5.45
N LEU A 263 -2.40 24.79 -5.70
CA LEU A 263 -2.77 23.51 -5.08
C LEU A 263 -2.63 23.56 -3.56
N ILE A 264 -1.52 24.10 -3.05
CA ILE A 264 -1.32 24.29 -1.61
C ILE A 264 -2.39 25.22 -1.02
N SER A 265 -2.74 26.29 -1.72
CA SER A 265 -3.81 27.23 -1.31
C SER A 265 -5.17 26.52 -1.21
N ASP A 266 -5.51 25.68 -2.19
CA ASP A 266 -6.78 24.93 -2.18
C ASP A 266 -6.82 23.89 -1.06
N LEU A 267 -5.69 23.22 -0.79
CA LEU A 267 -5.56 22.22 0.28
C LEU A 267 -5.52 22.84 1.68
N SER A 268 -5.07 24.11 1.83
CA SER A 268 -4.93 24.79 3.12
C SER A 268 -6.26 25.00 3.84
N ASN A 269 -7.39 24.91 3.13
CA ASN A 269 -8.73 24.94 3.74
C ASN A 269 -9.04 23.67 4.54
N TYR A 270 -8.33 22.57 4.27
CA TYR A 270 -8.59 21.24 4.84
C TYR A 270 -7.44 20.75 5.72
N PHE A 271 -6.21 21.14 5.40
CA PHE A 271 -4.99 20.72 6.06
C PHE A 271 -4.13 21.90 6.46
N ASP A 272 -3.40 21.77 7.54
CA ASP A 272 -2.35 22.72 7.85
C ASP A 272 -1.25 22.66 6.78
N VAL A 273 -0.76 23.80 6.33
CA VAL A 273 0.29 23.89 5.28
C VAL A 273 1.53 23.08 5.68
N GLU A 274 1.82 23.05 6.98
CA GLU A 274 2.92 22.26 7.52
C GLU A 274 2.73 20.76 7.24
N LEU A 275 1.54 20.22 7.46
CA LEU A 275 1.21 18.81 7.16
C LEU A 275 1.35 18.51 5.66
N ILE A 276 0.89 19.40 4.78
CA ILE A 276 1.03 19.25 3.32
C ILE A 276 2.51 19.13 2.93
N ASN A 277 3.38 19.89 3.57
CA ASN A 277 4.81 19.91 3.29
C ASN A 277 5.56 18.65 3.83
N ARG A 278 4.95 17.87 4.73
CA ARG A 278 5.52 16.60 5.22
C ARG A 278 5.35 15.44 4.25
N PHE A 279 4.49 15.57 3.26
CA PHE A 279 4.39 14.54 2.22
C PHE A 279 5.60 14.59 1.30
N SER A 280 6.30 13.46 1.17
CA SER A 280 7.48 13.30 0.30
C SER A 280 7.12 13.45 -1.17
N GLN A 281 5.92 12.98 -1.55
CA GLN A 281 5.39 13.04 -2.91
C GLN A 281 3.92 13.45 -2.90
N LYS A 282 3.52 14.21 -3.92
CA LYS A 282 2.14 14.66 -4.11
C LYS A 282 1.73 14.34 -5.55
N TYR A 283 0.66 13.58 -5.74
CA TYR A 283 0.17 13.16 -7.05
C TYR A 283 -1.26 13.63 -7.26
N THR A 284 -1.46 14.37 -8.34
CA THR A 284 -2.80 14.83 -8.74
C THR A 284 -3.38 13.88 -9.79
N PHE A 285 -4.50 13.25 -9.44
CA PHE A 285 -5.25 12.34 -10.28
C PHE A 285 -6.24 13.12 -11.15
N SER A 286 -6.20 12.85 -12.45
CA SER A 286 -7.07 13.51 -13.43
C SER A 286 -8.51 12.99 -13.37
N GLU A 287 -9.46 13.85 -13.75
CA GLU A 287 -10.84 13.44 -14.00
C GLU A 287 -10.93 12.38 -15.11
N ILE A 288 -11.89 11.48 -15.00
CA ILE A 288 -12.09 10.41 -15.98
C ILE A 288 -12.91 10.97 -17.17
N SER A 289 -12.30 11.01 -18.35
CA SER A 289 -13.01 11.35 -19.58
C SER A 289 -13.97 10.22 -20.00
N ARG A 290 -14.95 10.54 -20.85
CA ARG A 290 -15.91 9.55 -21.34
C ARG A 290 -15.23 8.38 -22.07
N SER A 291 -14.17 8.67 -22.84
CA SER A 291 -13.39 7.63 -23.53
C SER A 291 -12.64 6.70 -22.57
N VAL A 292 -12.06 7.26 -21.52
CA VAL A 292 -11.41 6.50 -20.44
C VAL A 292 -12.45 5.67 -19.67
N TYR A 293 -13.61 6.25 -19.37
CA TYR A 293 -14.71 5.55 -18.71
C TYR A 293 -15.18 4.32 -19.51
N LYS A 294 -15.32 4.46 -20.83
CA LYS A 294 -15.64 3.33 -21.72
C LYS A 294 -14.61 2.21 -21.59
N LYS A 295 -13.31 2.55 -21.63
CA LYS A 295 -12.22 1.57 -21.42
C LYS A 295 -12.29 0.88 -20.06
N ILE A 296 -12.69 1.60 -19.00
CA ILE A 296 -12.87 1.02 -17.67
C ILE A 296 -14.01 0.00 -17.67
N VAL A 297 -15.16 0.34 -18.29
CA VAL A 297 -16.30 -0.58 -18.44
C VAL A 297 -15.88 -1.84 -19.19
N GLU A 298 -15.18 -1.70 -20.33
CA GLU A 298 -14.66 -2.82 -21.12
C GLU A 298 -13.74 -3.74 -20.30
N LYS A 299 -12.72 -3.16 -19.64
CA LYS A 299 -11.79 -3.93 -18.79
C LYS A 299 -12.51 -4.63 -17.65
N ARG A 300 -13.47 -3.97 -17.00
CA ARG A 300 -14.23 -4.54 -15.91
C ARG A 300 -15.08 -5.72 -16.36
N LEU A 301 -15.81 -5.59 -17.46
CA LEU A 301 -16.58 -6.67 -18.06
C LEU A 301 -15.69 -7.87 -18.40
N ALA A 302 -14.58 -7.65 -19.09
CA ALA A 302 -13.64 -8.71 -19.44
C ALA A 302 -13.07 -9.42 -18.19
N SER A 303 -12.74 -8.65 -17.15
CA SER A 303 -12.22 -9.19 -15.90
C SER A 303 -13.26 -10.05 -15.16
N GLU A 304 -14.49 -9.60 -15.01
CA GLU A 304 -15.56 -10.37 -14.35
C GLU A 304 -15.93 -11.64 -15.12
N ILE A 305 -16.04 -11.55 -16.43
CA ILE A 305 -16.27 -12.71 -17.30
C ILE A 305 -15.15 -13.74 -17.16
N LYS A 306 -13.88 -13.29 -17.12
CA LYS A 306 -12.73 -14.17 -16.90
C LYS A 306 -12.80 -14.88 -15.54
N VAL A 307 -13.23 -14.18 -14.50
CA VAL A 307 -13.41 -14.78 -13.15
C VAL A 307 -14.50 -15.85 -13.20
N ILE A 308 -15.64 -15.57 -13.83
CA ILE A 308 -16.75 -16.52 -13.95
C ILE A 308 -16.32 -17.76 -14.74
N LYS A 309 -15.63 -17.60 -15.88
CA LYS A 309 -15.06 -18.73 -16.66
C LYS A 309 -14.19 -19.64 -15.79
N ARG A 310 -13.40 -19.05 -14.88
CA ARG A 310 -12.53 -19.83 -14.00
C ARG A 310 -13.28 -20.54 -12.86
N LEU A 311 -14.30 -19.90 -12.33
CA LEU A 311 -15.10 -20.43 -11.20
C LEU A 311 -16.16 -21.44 -11.65
N ARG A 312 -16.63 -21.31 -12.86
CA ARG A 312 -17.72 -22.11 -13.46
C ARG A 312 -17.38 -22.53 -14.88
N PRO A 313 -16.37 -23.41 -15.07
CA PRO A 313 -15.95 -23.85 -16.39
C PRO A 313 -17.03 -24.63 -17.15
N GLU A 314 -18.03 -25.17 -16.43
CA GLU A 314 -19.19 -25.86 -17.02
C GLU A 314 -20.15 -24.93 -17.75
N LEU A 315 -20.10 -23.62 -17.51
CA LEU A 315 -20.92 -22.65 -18.22
C LEU A 315 -20.26 -22.29 -19.54
N ASN A 316 -21.00 -22.44 -20.64
CA ASN A 316 -20.55 -21.95 -21.94
C ASN A 316 -20.67 -20.42 -21.99
N ILE A 317 -19.71 -19.72 -21.36
CA ILE A 317 -19.70 -18.27 -21.21
C ILE A 317 -19.66 -17.56 -22.55
N ASP A 318 -18.99 -18.12 -23.56
CA ASP A 318 -18.87 -17.52 -24.89
C ASP A 318 -20.22 -17.49 -25.64
N SER A 319 -21.11 -18.43 -25.34
CA SER A 319 -22.48 -18.42 -25.87
C SER A 319 -23.41 -17.45 -25.10
N LEU A 320 -23.08 -17.15 -23.83
CA LEU A 320 -23.85 -16.23 -22.99
C LEU A 320 -23.50 -14.76 -23.26
N PHE A 321 -22.28 -14.48 -23.65
CA PHE A 321 -21.72 -13.15 -23.85
C PHE A 321 -21.06 -13.06 -25.22
N SER A 322 -21.86 -12.86 -26.25
CA SER A 322 -21.32 -12.63 -27.62
C SER A 322 -20.57 -11.28 -27.68
N ALA A 323 -19.60 -11.19 -28.58
CA ALA A 323 -18.80 -9.96 -28.76
C ALA A 323 -19.68 -8.74 -29.04
N ASP A 324 -20.72 -8.92 -29.91
CA ASP A 324 -21.65 -7.84 -30.27
C ASP A 324 -22.51 -7.38 -29.05
N GLU A 325 -22.96 -8.33 -28.23
CA GLU A 325 -23.72 -8.00 -27.03
C GLU A 325 -22.85 -7.27 -26.01
N LEU A 326 -21.60 -7.68 -25.82
CA LEU A 326 -20.65 -7.00 -24.94
C LEU A 326 -20.37 -5.58 -25.41
N ALA A 327 -20.15 -5.37 -26.71
CA ALA A 327 -19.95 -4.04 -27.29
C ALA A 327 -21.16 -3.12 -27.03
N LYS A 328 -22.38 -3.62 -27.30
CA LYS A 328 -23.63 -2.89 -27.03
C LYS A 328 -23.81 -2.59 -25.53
N ALA A 329 -23.45 -3.55 -24.66
CA ALA A 329 -23.53 -3.36 -23.22
C ALA A 329 -22.56 -2.28 -22.74
N VAL A 330 -21.33 -2.26 -23.26
CA VAL A 330 -20.34 -1.22 -22.96
C VAL A 330 -20.87 0.16 -23.34
N ASP A 331 -21.41 0.31 -24.56
CA ASP A 331 -21.94 1.60 -25.02
C ASP A 331 -23.14 2.05 -24.19
N LYS A 332 -24.07 1.14 -23.89
CA LYS A 332 -25.23 1.40 -23.06
C LYS A 332 -24.83 1.79 -21.63
N ILE A 333 -24.00 0.99 -20.96
CA ILE A 333 -23.52 1.28 -19.59
C ILE A 333 -22.80 2.62 -19.57
N THR A 334 -21.97 2.90 -20.59
CA THR A 334 -21.25 4.17 -20.67
C THR A 334 -22.23 5.34 -20.84
N ALA A 335 -23.24 5.21 -21.68
CA ALA A 335 -24.25 6.25 -21.89
C ALA A 335 -25.09 6.53 -20.63
N ASP A 336 -25.51 5.46 -19.96
CA ASP A 336 -26.44 5.54 -18.84
C ASP A 336 -25.78 5.98 -17.52
N THR A 337 -24.48 5.68 -17.34
CA THR A 337 -23.85 5.82 -16.02
C THR A 337 -22.66 6.79 -15.97
N TYR A 338 -22.17 7.25 -17.12
CA TYR A 338 -21.06 8.20 -17.13
C TYR A 338 -21.44 9.53 -16.50
N ASN A 339 -20.71 9.88 -15.44
CA ASN A 339 -20.79 11.18 -14.79
C ASN A 339 -19.40 11.58 -14.28
N VAL A 340 -18.92 12.72 -14.73
CA VAL A 340 -17.58 13.24 -14.37
C VAL A 340 -17.38 13.30 -12.85
N LYS A 341 -18.42 13.71 -12.09
CA LYS A 341 -18.34 13.86 -10.62
C LYS A 341 -18.29 12.53 -9.86
N SER A 342 -18.82 11.46 -10.45
CA SER A 342 -18.92 10.14 -9.80
C SER A 342 -17.72 9.22 -10.09
N GLY A 343 -16.86 9.64 -11.03
CA GLY A 343 -15.74 8.83 -11.48
C GLY A 343 -16.16 7.45 -11.99
N ALA A 344 -15.36 6.41 -11.75
CA ALA A 344 -15.60 5.06 -12.22
C ALA A 344 -16.53 4.20 -11.32
N ARG A 345 -16.94 4.67 -10.14
CA ARG A 345 -17.77 3.88 -9.21
C ARG A 345 -19.07 3.37 -9.84
N PRO A 346 -19.86 4.19 -10.62
CA PRO A 346 -21.07 3.71 -11.25
C PRO A 346 -20.82 2.60 -12.27
N ALA A 347 -19.69 2.62 -12.98
CA ALA A 347 -19.33 1.59 -13.96
C ALA A 347 -19.26 0.21 -13.31
N VAL A 348 -18.60 0.11 -12.14
CA VAL A 348 -18.42 -1.16 -11.41
C VAL A 348 -19.78 -1.77 -11.07
N THR A 349 -20.70 -0.97 -10.48
CA THR A 349 -22.03 -1.43 -10.12
C THR A 349 -22.87 -1.83 -11.33
N ALA A 350 -22.80 -1.05 -12.41
CA ALA A 350 -23.59 -1.31 -13.62
C ALA A 350 -23.11 -2.57 -14.37
N VAL A 351 -21.79 -2.81 -14.41
CA VAL A 351 -21.23 -4.03 -14.98
C VAL A 351 -21.67 -5.26 -14.21
N SER A 352 -21.57 -5.28 -12.88
CA SER A 352 -22.01 -6.41 -12.07
C SER A 352 -23.51 -6.68 -12.27
N LYS A 353 -24.37 -5.63 -12.25
CA LYS A 353 -25.81 -5.77 -12.53
C LYS A 353 -26.11 -6.35 -13.91
N PHE A 354 -25.37 -5.94 -14.94
CA PHE A 354 -25.53 -6.48 -16.30
C PHE A 354 -25.22 -7.97 -16.32
N ILE A 355 -24.10 -8.38 -15.73
CA ILE A 355 -23.65 -9.78 -15.67
C ILE A 355 -24.68 -10.62 -14.89
N ASP A 356 -25.09 -10.16 -13.71
CA ASP A 356 -26.07 -10.85 -12.88
C ASP A 356 -27.41 -11.05 -13.61
N SER A 357 -27.90 -10.03 -14.33
CA SER A 357 -29.13 -10.13 -15.09
C SER A 357 -29.05 -11.18 -16.21
N LYS A 358 -27.91 -11.28 -16.86
CA LYS A 358 -27.65 -12.28 -17.91
C LYS A 358 -27.58 -13.69 -17.34
N LEU A 359 -26.85 -13.89 -16.24
CA LEU A 359 -26.76 -15.19 -15.56
C LEU A 359 -28.14 -15.64 -15.07
N LEU A 360 -28.91 -14.76 -14.42
CA LEU A 360 -30.27 -15.07 -13.95
C LEU A 360 -31.19 -15.48 -15.11
N SER A 361 -31.13 -14.78 -16.25
CA SER A 361 -31.92 -15.12 -17.44
C SER A 361 -31.56 -16.49 -18.00
N HIS A 362 -30.28 -16.86 -17.98
CA HIS A 362 -29.81 -18.16 -18.41
C HIS A 362 -30.32 -19.30 -17.51
N PHE A 363 -30.10 -19.16 -16.19
CA PHE A 363 -30.57 -20.17 -15.22
C PHE A 363 -32.09 -20.30 -15.20
N SER A 364 -32.82 -19.23 -15.37
CA SER A 364 -34.29 -19.26 -15.46
C SER A 364 -34.77 -19.99 -16.70
N ARG A 365 -34.06 -19.93 -17.83
CA ARG A 365 -34.36 -20.72 -19.03
C ARG A 365 -34.07 -22.20 -18.82
N MET A 366 -32.91 -22.54 -18.21
CA MET A 366 -32.56 -23.92 -17.89
C MET A 366 -33.55 -24.57 -16.93
N ALA A 367 -33.99 -23.84 -15.88
CA ALA A 367 -34.99 -24.33 -14.94
C ALA A 367 -36.36 -24.60 -15.58
N LYS A 368 -36.74 -23.86 -16.59
CA LYS A 368 -37.99 -24.10 -17.37
C LYS A 368 -37.89 -25.32 -18.29
N THR A 369 -36.68 -25.64 -18.79
CA THR A 369 -36.43 -26.80 -19.63
C THR A 369 -36.33 -28.09 -18.83
N TYR A 370 -36.09 -28.01 -17.52
CA TYR A 370 -35.99 -29.12 -16.58
C TYR A 370 -37.33 -29.25 -15.80
N ARG A 371 -38.46 -29.47 -16.50
CA ARG A 371 -39.68 -30.00 -15.85
C ARG A 371 -39.52 -31.52 -15.90
N PRO A 372 -39.42 -32.22 -14.75
CA PRO A 372 -39.58 -33.66 -14.74
C PRO A 372 -41.02 -33.97 -15.16
N ASN A 373 -41.17 -34.92 -16.08
CA ASN A 373 -42.45 -35.57 -16.39
C ASN A 373 -43.01 -36.28 -15.16
#